data_bf780ad64063ff48f4b96f55f98e4ad9
#
_entry.id   bf780ad64063ff48f4b96f55f98e4ad9
#
_cell.length_a   1.000
_cell.length_b   1.000
_cell.length_c   1.000
_cell.angle_alpha   90.00
_cell.angle_beta   90.00
_cell.angle_gamma   90.00
#
_symmetry.space_group_name_H-M   'P 1'
#
loop_
_entity.id
_entity.type
_entity.pdbx_description
1 polymer ?
#
loop_
_entity_poly.entity_id
_entity_poly.type
_entity_poly.pdbx_seq_one_letter_code
_entity_poly.pdbx_strand_id
1 'polypeptide(L)'
;MKKIISTLILLIFFVFGFSIVILSTIGIETKKFNNFVSNKINQTNNNINLQLNKIKFKINIKEISLFLEITDPKINYKTATVPAKNIKVYIDFISLIKSKPKIKKINLSLQELDIDQLKKIIIFIKPSNFNNLIRSKIKQVKLISEIEFYFKENNVIEDFIAKGTVSDLNIETIDNLTFKKTNFTFFADKTNILIKNIFGELEAVKIKNGDIRIRLLPEISLQSNFLTNLEYKDKSFEHYSNLIKNYQYAKNIINLEASINNNLSINFDKTYKVKNYSFTSNGIISKANLKFKKPIAKSFLEEEIYELYLIDTLIKTNFDYRNNKADISGRYSTKNNNFLAFDLKNNIDKNLLKLEMNIEYDKYINLDIINYQKPKGLIANLSINLEKEKNRIKIKKLNLNEKSNSIIAEDLEFNKEKLLSLK
;
A
#
# COMPACT_ATOMS: atom_id res chain seq x y z
N MET A 1 -38.03 -38.81 51.00
CA MET A 1 -38.38 -38.30 49.69
C MET A 1 -37.63 -37.04 49.32
N LYS A 2 -37.62 -35.91 50.06
CA LYS A 2 -36.91 -34.62 49.67
C LYS A 2 -35.43 -34.83 49.40
N LYS A 3 -34.65 -35.60 50.16
CA LYS A 3 -33.23 -35.86 49.90
C LYS A 3 -32.96 -36.59 48.56
N ILE A 4 -33.80 -37.60 48.27
CA ILE A 4 -33.68 -38.40 47.04
C ILE A 4 -33.94 -37.51 45.80
N ILE A 5 -34.96 -36.64 45.85
CA ILE A 5 -35.29 -35.69 44.80
C ILE A 5 -34.17 -34.68 44.63
N SER A 6 -33.59 -34.12 45.68
CA SER A 6 -32.46 -33.21 45.66
C SER A 6 -31.22 -33.86 45.04
N THR A 7 -30.92 -35.15 45.42
CA THR A 7 -29.78 -35.86 44.83
C THR A 7 -29.99 -36.16 43.34
N LEU A 8 -31.22 -36.48 42.95
CA LEU A 8 -31.56 -36.72 41.54
C LEU A 8 -31.42 -35.44 40.69
N ILE A 9 -31.89 -34.29 41.22
CA ILE A 9 -31.72 -33.00 40.57
C ILE A 9 -30.24 -32.65 40.42
N LEU A 10 -29.45 -32.85 41.46
CA LEU A 10 -28.02 -32.58 41.45
C LEU A 10 -27.28 -33.47 40.43
N LEU A 11 -27.66 -34.75 40.36
CA LEU A 11 -27.14 -35.71 39.37
C LEU A 11 -27.47 -35.25 37.91
N ILE A 12 -28.72 -34.81 37.69
CA ILE A 12 -29.14 -34.29 36.39
C ILE A 12 -28.30 -33.05 35.99
N PHE A 13 -28.10 -32.12 36.92
CA PHE A 13 -27.24 -30.94 36.68
C PHE A 13 -25.80 -31.35 36.39
N PHE A 14 -25.25 -32.34 37.10
CA PHE A 14 -23.91 -32.83 36.86
C PHE A 14 -23.77 -33.48 35.47
N VAL A 15 -24.70 -34.34 35.09
CA VAL A 15 -24.73 -34.99 33.77
C VAL A 15 -24.90 -33.96 32.67
N PHE A 16 -25.75 -32.93 32.87
CA PHE A 16 -25.94 -31.83 31.92
C PHE A 16 -24.68 -30.97 31.77
N GLY A 17 -24.06 -30.59 32.89
CA GLY A 17 -22.80 -29.84 32.89
C GLY A 17 -21.67 -30.61 32.21
N PHE A 18 -21.53 -31.90 32.50
CA PHE A 18 -20.56 -32.80 31.89
C PHE A 18 -20.80 -32.95 30.38
N SER A 19 -22.05 -33.04 29.96
CA SER A 19 -22.42 -33.08 28.52
C SER A 19 -22.05 -31.80 27.79
N ILE A 20 -22.25 -30.64 28.42
CA ILE A 20 -21.83 -29.35 27.85
C ILE A 20 -20.31 -29.29 27.69
N VAL A 21 -19.55 -29.76 28.67
CA VAL A 21 -18.06 -29.80 28.59
C VAL A 21 -17.63 -30.73 27.46
N ILE A 22 -18.18 -31.92 27.33
CA ILE A 22 -17.87 -32.84 26.23
C ILE A 22 -18.21 -32.18 24.87
N LEU A 23 -19.41 -31.63 24.74
CA LEU A 23 -19.86 -30.99 23.49
C LEU A 23 -19.04 -29.75 23.13
N SER A 24 -18.52 -29.02 24.13
CA SER A 24 -17.72 -27.82 23.87
C SER A 24 -16.26 -28.13 23.53
N THR A 25 -15.72 -29.24 23.97
CA THR A 25 -14.30 -29.62 23.79
C THR A 25 -14.12 -30.66 22.67
N ILE A 26 -14.61 -31.87 22.90
CA ILE A 26 -14.40 -33.04 22.02
C ILE A 26 -15.45 -33.07 20.91
N GLY A 27 -16.71 -32.77 21.24
CA GLY A 27 -17.88 -32.95 20.39
C GLY A 27 -18.35 -34.41 20.27
N ILE A 28 -19.50 -34.60 19.67
CA ILE A 28 -20.07 -35.93 19.37
C ILE A 28 -19.93 -36.20 17.88
N GLU A 29 -19.20 -37.25 17.53
CA GLU A 29 -18.99 -37.65 16.13
C GLU A 29 -20.22 -38.42 15.61
N THR A 30 -20.64 -38.10 14.40
CA THR A 30 -21.77 -38.75 13.75
C THR A 30 -21.57 -38.81 12.21
N LYS A 31 -22.06 -39.89 11.62
CA LYS A 31 -22.15 -40.02 10.15
C LYS A 31 -23.57 -39.79 9.63
N LYS A 32 -24.57 -39.73 10.52
CA LYS A 32 -26.01 -39.70 10.15
C LYS A 32 -26.37 -38.46 9.31
N PHE A 33 -25.63 -37.35 9.45
CA PHE A 33 -25.93 -36.11 8.76
C PHE A 33 -25.06 -35.86 7.50
N ASN A 34 -24.08 -36.75 7.20
CA ASN A 34 -23.19 -36.58 6.06
C ASN A 34 -23.98 -36.43 4.77
N ASN A 35 -24.88 -37.38 4.48
CA ASN A 35 -25.68 -37.35 3.27
C ASN A 35 -26.66 -36.15 3.24
N PHE A 36 -27.23 -35.79 4.38
CA PHE A 36 -28.14 -34.65 4.45
C PHE A 36 -27.43 -33.34 4.14
N VAL A 37 -26.28 -33.09 4.76
CA VAL A 37 -25.49 -31.84 4.53
C VAL A 37 -24.93 -31.80 3.09
N SER A 38 -24.35 -32.91 2.62
CA SER A 38 -23.82 -33.01 1.26
C SER A 38 -24.92 -32.78 0.21
N ASN A 39 -26.05 -33.46 0.34
CA ASN A 39 -27.17 -33.32 -0.59
C ASN A 39 -27.75 -31.92 -0.57
N LYS A 40 -27.89 -31.30 0.63
CA LYS A 40 -28.43 -29.93 0.74
C LYS A 40 -27.53 -28.91 0.05
N ILE A 41 -26.20 -29.02 0.22
CA ILE A 41 -25.24 -28.14 -0.43
C ILE A 41 -25.21 -28.38 -1.95
N ASN A 42 -25.14 -29.64 -2.37
CA ASN A 42 -25.13 -30.00 -3.78
C ASN A 42 -26.43 -29.57 -4.51
N GLN A 43 -27.58 -29.61 -3.84
CA GLN A 43 -28.85 -29.10 -4.36
C GLN A 43 -28.90 -27.57 -4.45
N THR A 44 -28.23 -26.87 -3.52
CA THR A 44 -28.24 -25.41 -3.51
C THR A 44 -27.38 -24.82 -4.62
N ASN A 45 -26.30 -25.54 -5.01
CA ASN A 45 -25.42 -25.12 -6.10
C ASN A 45 -24.83 -26.35 -6.80
N ASN A 46 -25.32 -26.64 -8.01
CA ASN A 46 -24.88 -27.77 -8.83
C ASN A 46 -23.36 -27.75 -9.19
N ASN A 47 -22.69 -26.63 -8.96
CA ASN A 47 -21.26 -26.51 -9.21
C ASN A 47 -20.40 -26.92 -8.02
N ILE A 48 -21.00 -27.19 -6.85
CA ILE A 48 -20.28 -27.57 -5.64
C ILE A 48 -20.55 -29.05 -5.38
N ASN A 49 -19.48 -29.84 -5.31
CA ASN A 49 -19.55 -31.21 -4.83
C ASN A 49 -18.79 -31.31 -3.51
N LEU A 50 -19.52 -31.63 -2.44
CA LEU A 50 -18.99 -31.75 -1.09
C LEU A 50 -19.06 -33.20 -0.65
N GLN A 51 -17.90 -33.77 -0.33
CA GLN A 51 -17.78 -35.10 0.30
C GLN A 51 -17.32 -34.94 1.74
N LEU A 52 -18.09 -35.47 2.66
CA LEU A 52 -17.89 -35.37 4.12
C LEU A 52 -17.45 -36.69 4.68
N ASN A 53 -16.35 -36.71 5.42
CA ASN A 53 -15.86 -37.92 6.07
C ASN A 53 -16.53 -38.08 7.47
N LYS A 54 -16.34 -37.08 8.31
CA LYS A 54 -16.82 -37.12 9.71
C LYS A 54 -17.34 -35.74 10.08
N ILE A 55 -18.49 -35.73 10.73
CA ILE A 55 -19.11 -34.53 11.29
C ILE A 55 -19.09 -34.66 12.80
N LYS A 56 -18.63 -33.61 13.50
CA LYS A 56 -18.70 -33.48 14.95
C LYS A 56 -19.71 -32.41 15.32
N PHE A 57 -20.63 -32.75 16.16
CA PHE A 57 -21.50 -31.79 16.82
C PHE A 57 -20.74 -31.16 17.98
N LYS A 58 -20.70 -29.83 17.99
CA LYS A 58 -20.08 -29.05 19.06
C LYS A 58 -20.98 -27.90 19.50
N ILE A 59 -20.76 -27.42 20.72
CA ILE A 59 -21.40 -26.22 21.26
C ILE A 59 -20.34 -25.13 21.42
N ASN A 60 -20.62 -23.94 20.89
CA ASN A 60 -19.89 -22.74 21.23
C ASN A 60 -20.55 -22.06 22.42
N ILE A 61 -19.94 -22.17 23.59
CA ILE A 61 -20.49 -21.61 24.84
C ILE A 61 -20.56 -20.09 24.79
N LYS A 62 -19.57 -19.43 24.16
CA LYS A 62 -19.53 -17.97 24.07
C LYS A 62 -20.68 -17.38 23.23
N GLU A 63 -21.04 -18.06 22.15
CA GLU A 63 -22.09 -17.61 21.23
C GLU A 63 -23.43 -18.34 21.49
N ILE A 64 -23.49 -19.24 22.47
CA ILE A 64 -24.65 -20.09 22.77
C ILE A 64 -25.21 -20.69 21.46
N SER A 65 -24.34 -21.28 20.67
CA SER A 65 -24.69 -21.81 19.35
C SER A 65 -24.22 -23.25 19.18
N LEU A 66 -25.03 -24.05 18.50
CA LEU A 66 -24.65 -25.39 18.07
C LEU A 66 -23.97 -25.27 16.69
N PHE A 67 -22.89 -26.01 16.50
CA PHE A 67 -22.25 -26.06 15.18
C PHE A 67 -21.81 -27.47 14.81
N LEU A 68 -21.81 -27.73 13.51
CA LEU A 68 -21.25 -28.93 12.91
C LEU A 68 -19.83 -28.60 12.45
N GLU A 69 -18.84 -29.32 12.96
CA GLU A 69 -17.45 -29.21 12.51
C GLU A 69 -17.11 -30.39 11.61
N ILE A 70 -16.62 -30.05 10.42
CA ILE A 70 -16.21 -31.01 9.40
C ILE A 70 -14.72 -30.79 9.18
N THR A 71 -13.92 -31.83 9.44
CA THR A 71 -12.47 -31.79 9.30
C THR A 71 -12.08 -32.43 7.95
N ASP A 72 -11.13 -31.80 7.27
CA ASP A 72 -10.60 -32.23 5.97
C ASP A 72 -11.69 -32.58 4.94
N PRO A 73 -12.66 -31.68 4.70
CA PRO A 73 -13.70 -31.92 3.70
C PRO A 73 -13.10 -31.90 2.29
N LYS A 74 -13.57 -32.79 1.42
CA LYS A 74 -13.26 -32.72 -0.01
C LYS A 74 -14.30 -31.83 -0.69
N ILE A 75 -13.89 -30.64 -1.06
CA ILE A 75 -14.73 -29.65 -1.76
C ILE A 75 -14.25 -29.57 -3.19
N ASN A 76 -15.11 -29.85 -4.15
CA ASN A 76 -14.86 -29.57 -5.54
C ASN A 76 -15.82 -28.47 -6.02
N TYR A 77 -15.28 -27.41 -6.57
CA TYR A 77 -16.04 -26.38 -7.25
C TYR A 77 -15.84 -26.57 -8.76
N LYS A 78 -16.87 -27.10 -9.41
CA LYS A 78 -16.77 -27.65 -10.77
C LYS A 78 -15.66 -28.72 -10.86
N THR A 79 -14.56 -28.44 -11.59
CA THR A 79 -13.42 -29.35 -11.71
C THR A 79 -12.24 -29.00 -10.81
N ALA A 80 -12.31 -27.89 -10.06
CA ALA A 80 -11.23 -27.47 -9.17
C ALA A 80 -11.48 -27.96 -7.74
N THR A 81 -10.51 -28.62 -7.15
CA THR A 81 -10.51 -28.96 -5.72
C THR A 81 -10.13 -27.76 -4.89
N VAL A 82 -10.97 -27.41 -3.92
CA VAL A 82 -10.71 -26.36 -2.94
C VAL A 82 -10.13 -27.02 -1.69
N PRO A 83 -8.86 -26.81 -1.35
CA PRO A 83 -8.24 -27.44 -0.20
C PRO A 83 -8.73 -26.74 1.09
N ALA A 84 -9.73 -27.32 1.71
CA ALA A 84 -10.27 -26.84 2.97
C ALA A 84 -9.72 -27.66 4.14
N LYS A 85 -9.31 -26.96 5.19
CA LYS A 85 -8.88 -27.56 6.45
C LYS A 85 -10.08 -27.98 7.30
N ASN A 86 -11.05 -27.08 7.44
CA ASN A 86 -12.30 -27.40 8.13
C ASN A 86 -13.46 -26.52 7.64
N ILE A 87 -14.67 -26.99 7.87
CA ILE A 87 -15.91 -26.22 7.74
C ILE A 87 -16.64 -26.30 9.06
N LYS A 88 -17.12 -25.13 9.56
CA LYS A 88 -18.03 -25.05 10.71
C LYS A 88 -19.35 -24.47 10.26
N VAL A 89 -20.42 -25.23 10.43
CA VAL A 89 -21.79 -24.81 10.08
C VAL A 89 -22.53 -24.51 11.36
N TYR A 90 -22.81 -23.25 11.64
CA TYR A 90 -23.53 -22.79 12.83
C TYR A 90 -25.03 -22.82 12.55
N ILE A 91 -25.76 -23.50 13.42
CA ILE A 91 -27.21 -23.71 13.34
C ILE A 91 -27.86 -22.87 14.42
N ASP A 92 -28.94 -22.19 14.10
CA ASP A 92 -29.75 -21.49 15.08
C ASP A 92 -30.43 -22.49 16.02
N PHE A 93 -30.15 -22.36 17.33
CA PHE A 93 -30.63 -23.32 18.35
C PHE A 93 -32.14 -23.33 18.47
N ILE A 94 -32.80 -22.18 18.37
CA ILE A 94 -34.27 -22.08 18.49
C ILE A 94 -34.94 -22.73 17.26
N SER A 95 -34.38 -22.58 16.08
CA SER A 95 -34.88 -23.20 14.86
C SER A 95 -34.74 -24.72 14.88
N LEU A 96 -33.69 -25.21 15.51
CA LEU A 96 -33.49 -26.64 15.70
C LEU A 96 -34.56 -27.25 16.60
N ILE A 97 -34.88 -26.60 17.72
CA ILE A 97 -35.98 -27.04 18.65
C ILE A 97 -37.31 -27.07 17.92
N LYS A 98 -37.58 -26.11 17.03
CA LYS A 98 -38.77 -26.02 16.19
C LYS A 98 -38.79 -26.98 15.01
N SER A 99 -37.83 -27.90 14.91
CA SER A 99 -37.67 -28.87 13.80
C SER A 99 -37.55 -28.24 12.41
N LYS A 100 -37.14 -26.97 12.34
CA LYS A 100 -36.89 -26.22 11.09
C LYS A 100 -35.48 -25.62 11.14
N PRO A 101 -34.40 -26.43 11.03
CA PRO A 101 -33.03 -25.95 11.19
C PRO A 101 -32.69 -24.88 10.18
N LYS A 102 -32.23 -23.73 10.70
CA LYS A 102 -31.71 -22.60 9.90
C LYS A 102 -30.23 -22.49 10.09
N ILE A 103 -29.51 -22.28 8.98
CA ILE A 103 -28.07 -21.98 9.00
C ILE A 103 -27.92 -20.49 9.30
N LYS A 104 -27.18 -20.17 10.36
CA LYS A 104 -26.86 -18.79 10.75
C LYS A 104 -25.56 -18.32 10.11
N LYS A 105 -24.53 -19.16 10.15
CA LYS A 105 -23.18 -18.84 9.70
C LYS A 105 -22.46 -20.10 9.22
N ILE A 106 -21.65 -19.97 8.17
CA ILE A 106 -20.67 -20.99 7.75
C ILE A 106 -19.29 -20.36 7.84
N ASN A 107 -18.37 -21.04 8.52
CA ASN A 107 -16.96 -20.67 8.56
C ASN A 107 -16.16 -21.73 7.79
N LEU A 108 -15.43 -21.29 6.77
CA LEU A 108 -14.57 -22.10 5.91
C LEU A 108 -13.12 -21.69 6.14
N SER A 109 -12.30 -22.59 6.69
CA SER A 109 -10.86 -22.40 6.82
C SER A 109 -10.17 -23.16 5.68
N LEU A 110 -9.40 -22.47 4.88
CA LEU A 110 -8.62 -23.05 3.79
C LEU A 110 -7.27 -23.57 4.30
N GLN A 111 -6.75 -24.58 3.65
CA GLN A 111 -5.33 -24.93 3.73
C GLN A 111 -4.52 -23.89 2.96
N GLU A 112 -3.19 -23.97 3.02
CA GLU A 112 -2.33 -23.10 2.19
C GLU A 112 -2.61 -23.35 0.70
N LEU A 113 -2.93 -22.27 -0.01
CA LEU A 113 -3.15 -22.27 -1.46
C LEU A 113 -1.92 -21.68 -2.15
N ASP A 114 -1.40 -22.40 -3.12
CA ASP A 114 -0.38 -21.91 -4.05
C ASP A 114 -0.99 -21.20 -5.28
N ILE A 115 -0.14 -20.68 -6.14
CA ILE A 115 -0.58 -19.95 -7.33
C ILE A 115 -1.34 -20.86 -8.32
N ASP A 116 -0.97 -22.12 -8.44
CA ASP A 116 -1.60 -23.04 -9.41
C ASP A 116 -3.01 -23.43 -8.95
N GLN A 117 -3.19 -23.65 -7.65
CA GLN A 117 -4.50 -23.89 -7.05
C GLN A 117 -5.40 -22.65 -7.17
N LEU A 118 -4.87 -21.44 -6.89
CA LEU A 118 -5.60 -20.19 -7.06
C LEU A 118 -6.03 -19.97 -8.51
N LYS A 119 -5.15 -20.21 -9.48
CA LYS A 119 -5.49 -20.09 -10.91
C LYS A 119 -6.60 -21.06 -11.33
N LYS A 120 -6.58 -22.29 -10.82
CA LYS A 120 -7.66 -23.27 -11.08
C LYS A 120 -9.01 -22.84 -10.53
N ILE A 121 -9.05 -22.28 -9.32
CA ILE A 121 -10.28 -21.79 -8.69
C ILE A 121 -10.82 -20.55 -9.42
N ILE A 122 -9.95 -19.62 -9.75
CA ILE A 122 -10.33 -18.31 -10.35
C ILE A 122 -10.91 -18.46 -11.77
N ILE A 123 -10.54 -19.48 -12.52
CA ILE A 123 -11.11 -19.74 -13.85
C ILE A 123 -12.64 -19.79 -13.82
N PHE A 124 -13.22 -20.25 -12.72
CA PHE A 124 -14.68 -20.43 -12.58
C PHE A 124 -15.38 -19.20 -11.99
N ILE A 125 -14.65 -18.20 -11.55
CA ILE A 125 -15.21 -16.94 -11.08
C ILE A 125 -15.47 -16.03 -12.30
N LYS A 126 -16.54 -15.23 -12.21
CA LYS A 126 -16.88 -14.28 -13.28
C LYS A 126 -15.64 -13.48 -13.74
N PRO A 127 -15.38 -13.38 -15.05
CA PRO A 127 -14.23 -12.63 -15.56
C PRO A 127 -14.18 -11.20 -15.01
N SER A 128 -13.02 -10.79 -14.56
CA SER A 128 -12.77 -9.45 -14.03
C SER A 128 -11.31 -9.06 -14.24
N ASN A 129 -11.00 -7.76 -14.15
CA ASN A 129 -9.62 -7.28 -14.21
C ASN A 129 -8.75 -7.90 -13.11
N PHE A 130 -9.34 -8.18 -11.95
CA PHE A 130 -8.67 -8.85 -10.84
C PHE A 130 -8.28 -10.30 -11.19
N ASN A 131 -9.18 -11.06 -11.82
CA ASN A 131 -8.89 -12.41 -12.26
C ASN A 131 -7.75 -12.43 -13.30
N ASN A 132 -7.78 -11.48 -14.25
CA ASN A 132 -6.72 -11.34 -15.23
C ASN A 132 -5.37 -11.03 -14.59
N LEU A 133 -5.36 -10.15 -13.58
CA LEU A 133 -4.15 -9.81 -12.82
C LEU A 133 -3.56 -11.06 -12.13
N ILE A 134 -4.39 -11.85 -11.43
CA ILE A 134 -3.92 -13.06 -10.75
C ILE A 134 -3.35 -14.07 -11.78
N ARG A 135 -4.03 -14.26 -12.90
CA ARG A 135 -3.62 -15.24 -13.91
C ARG A 135 -2.34 -14.87 -14.64
N SER A 136 -2.17 -13.58 -14.99
CA SER A 136 -1.08 -13.13 -15.85
C SER A 136 0.11 -12.56 -15.07
N LYS A 137 -0.15 -11.86 -13.98
CA LYS A 137 0.85 -11.04 -13.29
C LYS A 137 1.43 -11.70 -12.03
N ILE A 138 0.66 -12.55 -11.34
CA ILE A 138 1.17 -13.27 -10.17
C ILE A 138 1.96 -14.49 -10.60
N LYS A 139 3.23 -14.55 -10.19
CA LYS A 139 4.14 -15.66 -10.51
C LYS A 139 4.24 -16.66 -9.35
N GLN A 140 4.13 -16.19 -8.13
CA GLN A 140 4.21 -16.99 -6.92
C GLN A 140 3.35 -16.36 -5.83
N VAL A 141 2.72 -17.19 -5.02
CA VAL A 141 1.98 -16.74 -3.82
C VAL A 141 1.66 -17.97 -2.96
N LYS A 142 1.59 -17.73 -1.65
CA LYS A 142 0.98 -18.64 -0.68
C LYS A 142 -0.13 -17.88 0.04
N LEU A 143 -1.33 -18.44 0.07
CA LEU A 143 -2.51 -17.84 0.67
C LEU A 143 -3.10 -18.78 1.71
N ILE A 144 -3.22 -18.31 2.94
CA ILE A 144 -4.01 -18.96 3.99
C ILE A 144 -5.19 -18.04 4.28
N SER A 145 -6.40 -18.59 4.27
CA SER A 145 -7.61 -17.77 4.44
C SER A 145 -8.69 -18.48 5.25
N GLU A 146 -9.44 -17.68 5.97
CA GLU A 146 -10.67 -18.05 6.67
C GLU A 146 -11.79 -17.15 6.15
N ILE A 147 -12.91 -17.76 5.76
CA ILE A 147 -14.07 -17.05 5.21
C ILE A 147 -15.30 -17.40 6.03
N GLU A 148 -15.98 -16.40 6.55
CA GLU A 148 -17.26 -16.52 7.23
C GLU A 148 -18.38 -16.01 6.33
N PHE A 149 -19.40 -16.83 6.10
CA PHE A 149 -20.61 -16.45 5.36
C PHE A 149 -21.76 -16.34 6.32
N TYR A 150 -22.50 -15.25 6.28
CA TYR A 150 -23.70 -14.99 7.07
C TYR A 150 -24.94 -15.13 6.20
N PHE A 151 -26.00 -15.74 6.72
CA PHE A 151 -27.20 -16.06 5.96
C PHE A 151 -28.43 -15.36 6.51
N LYS A 152 -29.30 -14.89 5.60
CA LYS A 152 -30.65 -14.47 5.93
C LYS A 152 -31.58 -15.67 6.16
N GLU A 153 -32.81 -15.38 6.60
CA GLU A 153 -33.83 -16.39 6.86
C GLU A 153 -34.15 -17.31 5.67
N ASN A 154 -33.99 -16.83 4.45
CA ASN A 154 -34.18 -17.57 3.20
C ASN A 154 -32.95 -18.31 2.70
N ASN A 155 -31.92 -18.49 3.53
CA ASN A 155 -30.63 -19.11 3.20
C ASN A 155 -29.82 -18.40 2.08
N VAL A 156 -30.11 -17.14 1.81
CA VAL A 156 -29.29 -16.32 0.92
C VAL A 156 -28.15 -15.70 1.72
N ILE A 157 -26.96 -15.65 1.11
CA ILE A 157 -25.78 -14.99 1.72
C ILE A 157 -26.09 -13.51 1.89
N GLU A 158 -26.16 -13.05 3.14
CA GLU A 158 -26.35 -11.65 3.49
C GLU A 158 -25.06 -10.88 3.45
N ASP A 159 -24.04 -11.46 4.09
CA ASP A 159 -22.71 -10.87 4.22
C ASP A 159 -21.62 -11.93 4.27
N PHE A 160 -20.38 -11.51 4.10
CA PHE A 160 -19.22 -12.35 4.28
C PHE A 160 -18.07 -11.56 4.92
N ILE A 161 -17.22 -12.28 5.64
CA ILE A 161 -15.95 -11.78 6.16
C ILE A 161 -14.86 -12.75 5.68
N ALA A 162 -13.88 -12.23 4.96
CA ALA A 162 -12.70 -12.98 4.59
C ALA A 162 -11.47 -12.37 5.27
N LYS A 163 -10.66 -13.18 5.91
CA LYS A 163 -9.40 -12.78 6.54
C LYS A 163 -8.32 -13.80 6.24
N GLY A 164 -7.09 -13.35 6.19
CA GLY A 164 -5.99 -14.27 5.92
C GLY A 164 -4.64 -13.61 5.82
N THR A 165 -3.68 -14.40 5.39
CA THR A 165 -2.30 -14.01 5.19
C THR A 165 -1.87 -14.41 3.79
N VAL A 166 -1.21 -13.49 3.12
CA VAL A 166 -0.51 -13.72 1.86
C VAL A 166 0.98 -13.68 2.15
N SER A 167 1.72 -14.69 1.72
CA SER A 167 3.17 -14.76 1.85
C SER A 167 3.82 -15.14 0.52
N ASP A 168 5.10 -14.78 0.40
CA ASP A 168 5.94 -15.06 -0.76
C ASP A 168 5.33 -14.59 -2.10
N LEU A 169 4.53 -13.50 -2.07
CA LEU A 169 3.92 -12.98 -3.28
C LEU A 169 4.97 -12.34 -4.19
N ASN A 170 5.06 -12.86 -5.41
CA ASN A 170 5.81 -12.26 -6.52
C ASN A 170 4.81 -11.82 -7.59
N ILE A 171 4.71 -10.52 -7.82
CA ILE A 171 3.79 -9.93 -8.79
C ILE A 171 4.52 -9.01 -9.77
N GLU A 172 4.37 -9.30 -11.05
CA GLU A 172 4.86 -8.46 -12.14
C GLU A 172 3.93 -7.24 -12.31
N THR A 173 4.50 -6.06 -12.24
CA THR A 173 3.78 -4.80 -12.38
C THR A 173 3.94 -4.22 -13.80
N ILE A 174 3.87 -2.90 -13.92
CA ILE A 174 4.09 -2.17 -15.17
C ILE A 174 5.60 -2.16 -15.48
N ASP A 175 5.94 -2.18 -16.77
CA ASP A 175 7.32 -2.07 -17.26
C ASP A 175 8.29 -3.16 -16.73
N ASN A 176 7.78 -4.39 -16.54
CA ASN A 176 8.53 -5.56 -16.06
C ASN A 176 9.11 -5.43 -14.64
N LEU A 177 8.70 -4.43 -13.88
CA LEU A 177 9.04 -4.34 -12.47
C LEU A 177 8.31 -5.44 -11.70
N THR A 178 9.02 -6.14 -10.82
CA THR A 178 8.46 -7.23 -10.03
C THR A 178 8.55 -6.91 -8.54
N PHE A 179 7.40 -6.83 -7.87
CA PHE A 179 7.37 -6.94 -6.42
C PHE A 179 7.70 -8.36 -6.02
N LYS A 180 8.70 -8.51 -5.17
CA LYS A 180 9.22 -9.80 -4.69
C LYS A 180 9.06 -9.93 -3.18
N LYS A 181 8.95 -11.16 -2.70
CA LYS A 181 8.87 -11.47 -1.26
C LYS A 181 7.82 -10.65 -0.52
N THR A 182 6.71 -10.34 -1.19
CA THR A 182 5.68 -9.51 -0.60
C THR A 182 4.80 -10.32 0.33
N ASN A 183 4.65 -9.84 1.56
CA ASN A 183 3.84 -10.47 2.60
C ASN A 183 2.87 -9.45 3.16
N PHE A 184 1.66 -9.88 3.50
CA PHE A 184 0.67 -9.03 4.16
C PHE A 184 -0.45 -9.86 4.80
N THR A 185 -1.20 -9.25 5.68
CA THR A 185 -2.49 -9.76 6.17
C THR A 185 -3.63 -8.98 5.54
N PHE A 186 -4.77 -9.64 5.35
CA PHE A 186 -5.95 -8.97 4.80
C PHE A 186 -7.20 -9.29 5.58
N PHE A 187 -8.14 -8.36 5.51
CA PHE A 187 -9.52 -8.48 5.93
C PHE A 187 -10.40 -7.87 4.85
N ALA A 188 -11.47 -8.56 4.47
CA ALA A 188 -12.40 -8.08 3.46
C ALA A 188 -13.83 -8.43 3.85
N ASP A 189 -14.75 -7.49 3.63
CA ASP A 189 -16.18 -7.67 3.70
C ASP A 189 -16.83 -7.03 2.45
N LYS A 190 -18.16 -6.96 2.39
CA LYS A 190 -18.89 -6.35 1.25
C LYS A 190 -18.54 -4.90 1.00
N THR A 191 -18.08 -4.18 2.00
CA THR A 191 -17.94 -2.72 1.99
C THR A 191 -16.50 -2.26 2.05
N ASN A 192 -15.61 -3.08 2.62
CA ASN A 192 -14.23 -2.69 2.89
C ASN A 192 -13.26 -3.82 2.57
N ILE A 193 -12.08 -3.43 2.09
CA ILE A 193 -10.91 -4.30 2.03
C ILE A 193 -9.80 -3.60 2.79
N LEU A 194 -9.21 -4.29 3.77
CA LEU A 194 -8.11 -3.81 4.57
C LEU A 194 -6.93 -4.75 4.39
N ILE A 195 -5.82 -4.23 3.90
CA ILE A 195 -4.55 -4.95 3.78
C ILE A 195 -3.58 -4.28 4.73
N LYS A 196 -2.93 -5.06 5.59
CA LYS A 196 -2.06 -4.57 6.65
C LYS A 196 -0.72 -5.29 6.67
N ASN A 197 0.26 -4.61 7.28
CA ASN A 197 1.59 -5.16 7.48
C ASN A 197 2.21 -5.61 6.14
N ILE A 198 2.16 -4.73 5.14
CA ILE A 198 2.73 -5.01 3.82
C ILE A 198 4.25 -4.83 3.92
N PHE A 199 4.98 -5.92 3.65
CA PHE A 199 6.42 -5.94 3.49
C PHE A 199 6.74 -6.45 2.10
N GLY A 200 7.78 -5.95 1.45
CA GLY A 200 8.14 -6.44 0.13
C GLY A 200 9.30 -5.65 -0.47
N GLU A 201 9.76 -6.13 -1.62
CA GLU A 201 10.89 -5.54 -2.34
C GLU A 201 10.47 -5.26 -3.78
N LEU A 202 10.77 -4.04 -4.26
CA LEU A 202 10.62 -3.65 -5.65
C LEU A 202 11.97 -3.10 -6.10
N GLU A 203 12.82 -3.96 -6.65
CA GLU A 203 14.20 -3.62 -7.02
C GLU A 203 14.96 -2.93 -5.85
N ALA A 204 15.34 -1.65 -6.02
CA ALA A 204 16.03 -0.86 -5.01
C ALA A 204 15.12 -0.30 -3.90
N VAL A 205 13.81 -0.52 -3.99
CA VAL A 205 12.82 -0.01 -3.03
C VAL A 205 12.36 -1.13 -2.12
N LYS A 206 12.60 -1.00 -0.82
CA LYS A 206 12.12 -1.93 0.20
C LYS A 206 10.93 -1.32 0.93
N ILE A 207 9.78 -1.97 0.90
CA ILE A 207 8.63 -1.64 1.73
C ILE A 207 8.88 -2.24 3.11
N LYS A 208 9.05 -1.40 4.13
CA LYS A 208 9.29 -1.82 5.52
C LYS A 208 7.99 -2.02 6.29
N ASN A 209 6.99 -1.27 5.94
CA ASN A 209 5.63 -1.39 6.45
C ASN A 209 4.69 -0.69 5.48
N GLY A 210 3.50 -1.26 5.29
CA GLY A 210 2.47 -0.62 4.48
C GLY A 210 1.08 -1.11 4.84
N ASP A 211 0.12 -0.21 4.71
CA ASP A 211 -1.30 -0.50 4.89
C ASP A 211 -2.08 0.08 3.71
N ILE A 212 -3.09 -0.67 3.24
CA ILE A 212 -4.04 -0.22 2.23
C ILE A 212 -5.45 -0.44 2.77
N ARG A 213 -6.28 0.59 2.69
CA ARG A 213 -7.71 0.51 2.96
C ARG A 213 -8.48 0.89 1.70
N ILE A 214 -9.34 0.01 1.25
CA ILE A 214 -10.26 0.27 0.14
C ILE A 214 -11.68 0.24 0.72
N ARG A 215 -12.44 1.31 0.54
CA ARG A 215 -13.87 1.37 0.79
C ARG A 215 -14.59 1.20 -0.55
N LEU A 216 -15.59 0.33 -0.59
CA LEU A 216 -16.35 0.04 -1.80
C LEU A 216 -17.70 0.77 -1.84
N LEU A 217 -18.26 1.08 -0.66
CA LEU A 217 -19.56 1.74 -0.50
C LEU A 217 -19.49 2.80 0.60
N PRO A 218 -20.27 3.91 0.54
CA PRO A 218 -21.16 4.34 -0.58
C PRO A 218 -20.36 4.90 -1.77
N GLU A 219 -19.13 5.36 -1.56
CA GLU A 219 -18.20 5.85 -2.59
C GLU A 219 -16.91 5.03 -2.53
N ILE A 220 -16.35 4.77 -3.71
CA ILE A 220 -15.13 4.00 -3.82
C ILE A 220 -13.95 4.90 -3.45
N SER A 221 -13.20 4.52 -2.44
CA SER A 221 -11.98 5.22 -2.05
C SER A 221 -10.86 4.26 -1.69
N LEU A 222 -9.63 4.68 -1.96
CA LEU A 222 -8.41 4.00 -1.57
C LEU A 222 -7.58 4.93 -0.71
N GLN A 223 -7.11 4.42 0.42
CA GLN A 223 -6.12 5.08 1.28
C GLN A 223 -4.97 4.12 1.51
N SER A 224 -3.75 4.59 1.38
CA SER A 224 -2.57 3.79 1.68
C SER A 224 -1.50 4.60 2.38
N ASN A 225 -0.75 3.92 3.22
CA ASN A 225 0.44 4.43 3.88
C ASN A 225 1.58 3.43 3.69
N PHE A 226 2.76 3.90 3.30
CA PHE A 226 3.92 3.07 3.08
C PHE A 226 5.17 3.73 3.62
N LEU A 227 5.87 3.02 4.50
CA LEU A 227 7.26 3.33 4.85
C LEU A 227 8.19 2.58 3.90
N THR A 228 8.93 3.33 3.10
CA THR A 228 9.84 2.77 2.09
C THR A 228 11.28 3.18 2.37
N ASN A 229 12.19 2.23 2.23
CA ASN A 229 13.62 2.49 2.19
C ASN A 229 14.11 2.32 0.75
N LEU A 230 14.86 3.31 0.27
CA LEU A 230 15.55 3.26 -1.00
C LEU A 230 17.03 3.04 -0.72
N GLU A 231 17.60 1.98 -1.29
CA GLU A 231 19.04 1.70 -1.25
C GLU A 231 19.46 1.43 -2.68
N TYR A 232 19.92 2.48 -3.35
CA TYR A 232 20.32 2.45 -4.73
C TYR A 232 21.83 2.66 -4.87
N LYS A 233 22.50 1.77 -5.60
CA LYS A 233 23.91 1.88 -5.98
C LYS A 233 24.04 1.45 -7.43
N ASP A 234 24.63 2.32 -8.25
CA ASP A 234 24.99 2.09 -9.67
C ASP A 234 24.01 1.32 -10.57
N LYS A 235 23.47 1.99 -11.58
CA LYS A 235 22.72 1.48 -12.77
C LYS A 235 21.27 1.05 -12.63
N SER A 236 20.70 0.80 -11.48
CA SER A 236 19.34 0.25 -11.37
C SER A 236 18.21 1.24 -11.68
N PHE A 237 18.47 2.56 -11.76
CA PHE A 237 17.45 3.53 -12.21
C PHE A 237 17.08 3.41 -13.69
N GLU A 238 17.88 2.73 -14.50
CA GLU A 238 17.51 2.48 -15.89
C GLU A 238 16.19 1.69 -16.01
N HIS A 239 15.93 0.76 -15.07
CA HIS A 239 14.67 0.00 -15.00
C HIS A 239 13.47 0.91 -14.70
N TYR A 240 13.67 1.97 -13.94
CA TYR A 240 12.62 2.97 -13.64
C TYR A 240 12.52 4.08 -14.70
N SER A 241 13.38 4.07 -15.72
CA SER A 241 13.48 5.15 -16.71
C SER A 241 12.16 5.44 -17.40
N ASN A 242 11.31 4.42 -17.60
CA ASN A 242 9.99 4.58 -18.22
C ASN A 242 8.98 5.26 -17.28
N LEU A 243 9.02 4.97 -15.97
CA LEU A 243 8.16 5.59 -14.98
C LEU A 243 8.54 7.06 -14.73
N ILE A 244 9.84 7.38 -14.86
CA ILE A 244 10.38 8.71 -14.61
C ILE A 244 10.76 9.46 -15.88
N LYS A 245 10.19 9.10 -17.03
CA LYS A 245 10.46 9.78 -18.34
C LYS A 245 10.39 11.29 -18.27
N ASN A 246 9.49 11.83 -17.46
CA ASN A 246 9.28 13.26 -17.30
C ASN A 246 10.28 13.92 -16.33
N TYR A 247 11.09 13.14 -15.61
CA TYR A 247 12.05 13.62 -14.62
C TYR A 247 13.47 13.42 -15.13
N GLN A 248 13.91 14.27 -16.06
CA GLN A 248 15.23 14.15 -16.72
C GLN A 248 16.40 14.06 -15.72
N TYR A 249 16.28 14.75 -14.58
CA TYR A 249 17.32 14.79 -13.54
C TYR A 249 17.45 13.49 -12.74
N ALA A 250 16.39 12.68 -12.66
CA ALA A 250 16.45 11.40 -11.95
C ALA A 250 17.42 10.40 -12.59
N LYS A 251 17.66 10.54 -13.89
CA LYS A 251 18.64 9.71 -14.62
C LYS A 251 20.09 10.01 -14.23
N ASN A 252 20.34 11.11 -13.56
CA ASN A 252 21.64 11.52 -13.09
C ASN A 252 21.98 10.98 -11.70
N ILE A 253 21.03 10.36 -11.01
CA ILE A 253 21.26 9.76 -9.70
C ILE A 253 22.07 8.48 -9.87
N ILE A 254 23.24 8.41 -9.24
CA ILE A 254 24.10 7.23 -9.22
C ILE A 254 24.07 6.48 -7.89
N ASN A 255 23.83 7.21 -6.80
CA ASN A 255 23.61 6.62 -5.47
C ASN A 255 22.46 7.34 -4.78
N LEU A 256 21.63 6.59 -4.05
CA LEU A 256 20.54 7.15 -3.24
C LEU A 256 20.26 6.25 -2.04
N GLU A 257 20.35 6.81 -0.85
CA GLU A 257 19.90 6.20 0.40
C GLU A 257 18.84 7.10 1.04
N ALA A 258 17.61 6.59 1.17
CA ALA A 258 16.51 7.38 1.71
C ALA A 258 15.51 6.51 2.48
N SER A 259 14.82 7.14 3.44
CA SER A 259 13.68 6.58 4.15
C SER A 259 12.50 7.54 4.04
N ILE A 260 11.42 7.09 3.41
CA ILE A 260 10.30 7.95 3.04
C ILE A 260 8.98 7.31 3.46
N ASN A 261 8.17 8.08 4.17
CA ASN A 261 6.78 7.73 4.47
C ASN A 261 5.88 8.36 3.40
N ASN A 262 5.10 7.53 2.71
CA ASN A 262 4.24 7.91 1.61
C ASN A 262 2.79 7.64 1.97
N ASN A 263 1.92 8.63 1.80
CA ASN A 263 0.48 8.49 1.97
C ASN A 263 -0.20 8.80 0.64
N LEU A 264 -1.10 7.92 0.22
CA LEU A 264 -1.92 8.10 -0.98
C LEU A 264 -3.39 7.98 -0.61
N SER A 265 -4.19 8.94 -1.05
CA SER A 265 -5.65 8.89 -0.98
C SER A 265 -6.22 9.12 -2.37
N ILE A 266 -7.10 8.23 -2.82
CA ILE A 266 -7.76 8.34 -4.12
C ILE A 266 -9.26 8.14 -3.91
N ASN A 267 -10.07 9.01 -4.51
CA ASN A 267 -11.52 8.83 -4.61
C ASN A 267 -11.90 8.58 -6.07
N PHE A 268 -12.80 7.62 -6.26
CA PHE A 268 -13.26 7.22 -7.58
C PHE A 268 -14.75 7.56 -7.75
N ASP A 269 -15.16 7.72 -8.97
CA ASP A 269 -16.59 7.75 -9.33
C ASP A 269 -17.13 6.31 -9.46
N LYS A 270 -18.44 6.19 -9.74
CA LYS A 270 -19.11 4.89 -9.91
C LYS A 270 -18.60 4.08 -11.10
N THR A 271 -17.83 4.70 -12.02
CA THR A 271 -17.22 4.07 -13.18
C THR A 271 -15.75 3.74 -12.98
N TYR A 272 -15.24 3.85 -11.74
CA TYR A 272 -13.83 3.66 -11.34
C TYR A 272 -12.86 4.67 -11.96
N LYS A 273 -13.34 5.82 -12.44
CA LYS A 273 -12.46 6.93 -12.84
C LYS A 273 -12.06 7.74 -11.61
N VAL A 274 -10.81 8.18 -11.58
CA VAL A 274 -10.30 9.02 -10.50
C VAL A 274 -11.00 10.37 -10.51
N LYS A 275 -11.68 10.72 -9.42
CA LYS A 275 -12.28 12.03 -9.16
C LYS A 275 -11.27 13.00 -8.61
N ASN A 276 -10.55 12.57 -7.59
CA ASN A 276 -9.47 13.32 -6.97
C ASN A 276 -8.45 12.37 -6.34
N TYR A 277 -7.27 12.89 -6.10
CA TYR A 277 -6.22 12.19 -5.38
C TYR A 277 -5.42 13.18 -4.52
N SER A 278 -4.81 12.67 -3.49
CA SER A 278 -3.79 13.36 -2.69
C SER A 278 -2.66 12.38 -2.41
N PHE A 279 -1.44 12.80 -2.69
CA PHE A 279 -0.23 12.05 -2.40
C PHE A 279 0.72 12.93 -1.59
N THR A 280 1.09 12.47 -0.42
CA THR A 280 2.06 13.15 0.43
C THR A 280 3.24 12.24 0.72
N SER A 281 4.45 12.79 0.65
CA SER A 281 5.66 12.11 1.09
C SER A 281 6.38 12.95 2.13
N ASN A 282 6.91 12.28 3.15
CA ASN A 282 7.75 12.90 4.17
C ASN A 282 8.89 11.95 4.53
N GLY A 283 10.13 12.42 4.43
CA GLY A 283 11.26 11.54 4.67
C GLY A 283 12.59 12.25 4.67
N ILE A 284 13.64 11.42 4.74
CA ILE A 284 15.04 11.85 4.77
C ILE A 284 15.80 11.11 3.67
N ILE A 285 16.50 11.85 2.86
CA ILE A 285 17.61 11.34 2.05
C ILE A 285 18.87 11.44 2.91
N SER A 286 19.36 10.29 3.38
CA SER A 286 20.60 10.23 4.15
C SER A 286 21.80 10.54 3.28
N LYS A 287 21.76 10.09 2.02
CA LYS A 287 22.82 10.30 1.04
C LYS A 287 22.28 10.22 -0.39
N ALA A 288 22.69 11.15 -1.23
CA ALA A 288 22.49 11.03 -2.67
C ALA A 288 23.71 11.55 -3.42
N ASN A 289 24.02 10.95 -4.58
CA ASN A 289 25.02 11.44 -5.51
C ASN A 289 24.38 11.52 -6.91
N LEU A 290 24.44 12.70 -7.50
CA LEU A 290 23.97 12.99 -8.84
C LEU A 290 25.19 13.32 -9.72
N LYS A 291 25.23 12.71 -10.92
CA LYS A 291 26.27 12.97 -11.91
C LYS A 291 25.63 13.48 -13.20
N PHE A 292 26.08 14.63 -13.66
CA PHE A 292 25.53 15.31 -14.81
C PHE A 292 26.39 15.08 -16.05
N LYS A 293 25.79 14.77 -17.19
CA LYS A 293 26.50 14.65 -18.50
C LYS A 293 26.98 15.98 -19.00
N LYS A 294 26.31 17.09 -18.66
CA LYS A 294 26.67 18.47 -18.95
C LYS A 294 26.71 19.25 -17.65
N PRO A 295 27.63 20.19 -17.45
CA PRO A 295 27.68 20.95 -16.21
C PRO A 295 26.39 21.76 -15.99
N ILE A 296 26.01 21.92 -14.72
CA ILE A 296 24.79 22.66 -14.35
C ILE A 296 24.89 24.15 -14.69
N ALA A 297 26.09 24.74 -14.56
CA ALA A 297 26.30 26.15 -14.81
C ALA A 297 27.65 26.40 -15.46
N LYS A 298 27.68 27.26 -16.50
CA LYS A 298 28.87 27.66 -17.24
C LYS A 298 29.22 29.15 -17.13
N SER A 299 28.23 30.02 -17.09
CA SER A 299 28.43 31.43 -17.41
C SER A 299 28.76 32.34 -16.23
N PHE A 300 28.48 31.93 -15.00
CA PHE A 300 28.71 32.75 -13.79
C PHE A 300 29.67 32.13 -12.80
N LEU A 301 30.08 30.86 -13.04
CA LEU A 301 30.90 30.08 -12.13
C LEU A 301 32.21 29.73 -12.79
N GLU A 302 33.31 29.93 -12.07
CA GLU A 302 34.64 29.55 -12.52
C GLU A 302 34.81 28.02 -12.64
N GLU A 303 34.08 27.25 -11.80
CA GLU A 303 34.13 25.80 -11.80
C GLU A 303 32.84 25.19 -12.41
N GLU A 304 33.01 24.27 -13.37
CA GLU A 304 31.92 23.46 -13.90
C GLU A 304 31.45 22.40 -12.87
N ILE A 305 30.16 22.35 -12.59
CA ILE A 305 29.58 21.39 -11.63
C ILE A 305 29.06 20.17 -12.39
N TYR A 306 29.79 19.03 -12.28
CA TYR A 306 29.42 17.76 -12.88
C TYR A 306 28.81 16.79 -11.84
N GLU A 307 29.07 16.99 -10.56
CA GLU A 307 28.58 16.12 -9.47
C GLU A 307 27.95 16.96 -8.36
N LEU A 308 26.88 16.43 -7.80
CA LEU A 308 26.19 17.00 -6.65
C LEU A 308 25.96 15.89 -5.61
N TYR A 309 26.47 16.12 -4.41
CA TYR A 309 26.31 15.25 -3.25
C TYR A 309 25.30 15.89 -2.30
N LEU A 310 24.31 15.11 -1.85
CA LEU A 310 23.32 15.52 -0.85
C LEU A 310 23.46 14.66 0.37
N ILE A 311 23.34 15.24 1.56
CA ILE A 311 23.28 14.55 2.85
C ILE A 311 22.21 15.18 3.73
N ASP A 312 21.67 14.39 4.66
CA ASP A 312 20.72 14.83 5.68
C ASP A 312 19.58 15.69 5.11
N THR A 313 19.08 15.28 3.94
CA THR A 313 18.13 16.10 3.18
C THR A 313 16.69 15.68 3.51
N LEU A 314 15.95 16.59 4.12
CA LEU A 314 14.52 16.44 4.40
C LEU A 314 13.72 16.69 3.13
N ILE A 315 12.75 15.82 2.86
CA ILE A 315 11.81 15.97 1.75
C ILE A 315 10.39 15.95 2.32
N LYS A 316 9.60 16.95 1.93
CA LYS A 316 8.14 16.97 2.12
C LYS A 316 7.50 17.28 0.78
N THR A 317 6.58 16.42 0.34
CA THR A 317 5.81 16.68 -0.87
C THR A 317 4.32 16.56 -0.59
N ASN A 318 3.55 17.37 -1.30
CA ASN A 318 2.10 17.28 -1.31
C ASN A 318 1.61 17.51 -2.73
N PHE A 319 1.17 16.45 -3.37
CA PHE A 319 0.64 16.44 -4.72
C PHE A 319 -0.86 16.15 -4.65
N ASP A 320 -1.66 17.03 -5.16
CA ASP A 320 -3.09 16.81 -5.32
C ASP A 320 -3.54 17.19 -6.74
N TYR A 321 -4.82 17.06 -7.00
CA TYR A 321 -5.39 17.32 -8.32
C TYR A 321 -5.14 18.76 -8.83
N ARG A 322 -4.87 19.73 -7.95
CA ARG A 322 -4.73 21.16 -8.27
C ARG A 322 -3.34 21.70 -8.05
N ASN A 323 -2.68 21.28 -6.97
CA ASN A 323 -1.43 21.85 -6.51
C ASN A 323 -0.36 20.76 -6.31
N ASN A 324 0.85 21.07 -6.72
CA ASN A 324 2.01 20.23 -6.49
C ASN A 324 3.05 21.04 -5.70
N LYS A 325 3.24 20.66 -4.43
CA LYS A 325 4.21 21.31 -3.54
C LYS A 325 5.34 20.35 -3.18
N ALA A 326 6.55 20.88 -3.14
CA ALA A 326 7.71 20.16 -2.64
C ALA A 326 8.61 21.11 -1.85
N ASP A 327 8.88 20.74 -0.60
CA ASP A 327 9.82 21.41 0.29
C ASP A 327 11.00 20.46 0.51
N ILE A 328 12.19 20.93 0.22
CA ILE A 328 13.42 20.14 0.31
C ILE A 328 14.48 20.99 1.01
N SER A 329 15.01 20.51 2.13
CA SER A 329 16.07 21.21 2.85
C SER A 329 17.13 20.23 3.32
N GLY A 330 18.39 20.64 3.29
CA GLY A 330 19.48 19.75 3.64
C GLY A 330 20.83 20.38 3.43
N ARG A 331 21.82 19.52 3.19
CA ARG A 331 23.19 19.94 2.91
C ARG A 331 23.67 19.35 1.58
N TYR A 332 24.40 20.16 0.82
CA TYR A 332 24.95 19.77 -0.47
C TYR A 332 26.44 20.04 -0.58
N SER A 333 27.11 19.33 -1.46
CA SER A 333 28.50 19.59 -1.88
C SER A 333 28.70 19.25 -3.35
N THR A 334 29.62 19.96 -3.99
CA THR A 334 30.04 19.67 -5.38
C THR A 334 31.29 18.79 -5.47
N LYS A 335 31.96 18.51 -4.33
CA LYS A 335 33.21 17.74 -4.27
C LYS A 335 33.22 16.67 -3.15
N ASN A 336 32.05 16.35 -2.59
CA ASN A 336 31.88 15.40 -1.46
C ASN A 336 32.67 15.81 -0.20
N ASN A 337 32.93 17.09 -0.03
CA ASN A 337 33.53 17.72 1.15
C ASN A 337 32.87 19.09 1.34
N ASN A 338 33.01 19.73 2.49
CA ASN A 338 32.44 21.06 2.76
C ASN A 338 30.99 21.17 2.36
N PHE A 339 30.14 20.52 3.12
CA PHE A 339 28.69 20.52 2.89
C PHE A 339 28.06 21.84 3.35
N LEU A 340 27.36 22.50 2.43
CA LEU A 340 26.67 23.78 2.60
C LEU A 340 25.17 23.58 2.71
N ALA A 341 24.48 24.46 3.42
CA ALA A 341 23.04 24.37 3.60
C ALA A 341 22.27 24.82 2.35
N PHE A 342 21.12 24.20 2.12
CA PHE A 342 20.13 24.67 1.15
C PHE A 342 18.71 24.43 1.63
N ASP A 343 17.79 25.29 1.19
CA ASP A 343 16.34 25.17 1.34
C ASP A 343 15.68 25.51 0.02
N LEU A 344 14.76 24.67 -0.44
CA LEU A 344 14.04 24.81 -1.70
C LEU A 344 12.57 24.54 -1.47
N LYS A 345 11.72 25.51 -1.82
CA LYS A 345 10.26 25.38 -1.82
C LYS A 345 9.74 25.57 -3.22
N ASN A 346 9.03 24.58 -3.69
CA ASN A 346 8.45 24.54 -5.01
C ASN A 346 6.92 24.39 -4.91
N ASN A 347 6.19 25.21 -5.65
CA ASN A 347 4.75 25.10 -5.80
C ASN A 347 4.37 25.25 -7.27
N ILE A 348 3.72 24.22 -7.81
CA ILE A 348 3.20 24.23 -9.19
C ILE A 348 1.66 24.25 -9.11
N ASP A 349 1.08 25.37 -9.53
CA ASP A 349 -0.36 25.53 -9.71
C ASP A 349 -0.66 25.61 -11.21
N LYS A 350 -1.29 24.57 -11.77
CA LYS A 350 -1.55 24.42 -13.22
C LYS A 350 -0.26 24.55 -14.04
N ASN A 351 0.00 25.75 -14.60
CA ASN A 351 1.15 26.02 -15.45
C ASN A 351 2.16 26.99 -14.82
N LEU A 352 1.85 27.49 -13.62
CA LEU A 352 2.69 28.44 -12.90
C LEU A 352 3.55 27.69 -11.88
N LEU A 353 4.85 27.69 -12.11
CA LEU A 353 5.86 27.25 -11.16
C LEU A 353 6.28 28.43 -10.30
N LYS A 354 6.18 28.31 -9.00
CA LYS A 354 6.76 29.24 -8.01
C LYS A 354 7.88 28.52 -7.28
N LEU A 355 9.06 29.10 -7.28
CA LEU A 355 10.25 28.55 -6.63
C LEU A 355 10.84 29.57 -5.68
N GLU A 356 11.02 29.19 -4.43
CA GLU A 356 11.82 29.89 -3.44
C GLU A 356 13.03 29.00 -3.11
N MET A 357 14.22 29.56 -3.21
CA MET A 357 15.46 28.84 -2.97
C MET A 357 16.40 29.70 -2.12
N ASN A 358 16.95 29.11 -1.07
CA ASN A 358 18.01 29.67 -0.27
C ASN A 358 19.18 28.69 -0.27
N ILE A 359 20.36 29.16 -0.68
CA ILE A 359 21.56 28.33 -0.81
C ILE A 359 22.74 29.06 -0.22
N GLU A 360 23.51 28.40 0.65
CA GLU A 360 24.87 28.80 0.98
C GLU A 360 25.80 28.47 -0.18
N TYR A 361 26.69 29.40 -0.56
CA TYR A 361 27.56 29.23 -1.69
C TYR A 361 29.00 29.70 -1.40
N ASP A 362 30.00 28.80 -1.57
CA ASP A 362 31.41 29.05 -1.22
C ASP A 362 32.34 29.26 -2.42
N LYS A 363 31.83 29.12 -3.66
CA LYS A 363 32.67 29.26 -4.86
C LYS A 363 32.82 30.71 -5.28
N TYR A 364 33.73 30.95 -6.19
CA TYR A 364 33.96 32.26 -6.83
C TYR A 364 32.71 32.70 -7.60
N ILE A 365 32.35 33.96 -7.47
CA ILE A 365 31.34 34.63 -8.30
C ILE A 365 31.95 35.90 -8.87
N ASN A 366 31.79 36.09 -10.16
CA ASN A 366 32.14 37.35 -10.83
C ASN A 366 30.90 37.96 -11.48
N LEU A 367 30.59 39.20 -11.10
CA LEU A 367 29.49 39.97 -11.68
C LEU A 367 30.08 41.29 -12.26
N ASP A 368 30.60 41.18 -13.50
CA ASP A 368 31.29 42.27 -14.18
C ASP A 368 30.43 43.53 -14.31
N ILE A 369 29.10 43.38 -14.49
CA ILE A 369 28.17 44.51 -14.66
C ILE A 369 28.21 45.50 -13.48
N ILE A 370 28.49 45.03 -12.30
CA ILE A 370 28.52 45.81 -11.03
C ILE A 370 29.91 45.82 -10.40
N ASN A 371 30.92 45.30 -11.12
CA ASN A 371 32.29 45.19 -10.67
C ASN A 371 32.43 44.50 -9.29
N TYR A 372 31.66 43.44 -9.11
CA TYR A 372 31.64 42.66 -7.84
C TYR A 372 32.29 41.30 -8.05
N GLN A 373 33.22 40.97 -7.15
CA GLN A 373 33.87 39.67 -7.10
C GLN A 373 33.80 39.09 -5.71
N LYS A 374 33.22 37.90 -5.59
CA LYS A 374 33.21 37.11 -4.37
C LYS A 374 34.36 36.12 -4.39
N PRO A 375 35.32 36.19 -3.47
CA PRO A 375 36.42 35.23 -3.42
C PRO A 375 35.96 33.83 -3.08
N LYS A 376 36.69 32.82 -3.53
CA LYS A 376 36.50 31.43 -3.22
C LYS A 376 36.71 31.16 -1.72
N GLY A 377 35.91 30.26 -1.11
CA GLY A 377 35.98 29.88 0.29
C GLY A 377 35.22 30.81 1.22
N LEU A 378 34.79 31.97 0.81
CA LEU A 378 33.91 32.83 1.55
C LEU A 378 32.46 32.38 1.32
N ILE A 379 31.70 32.13 2.37
CA ILE A 379 30.29 31.70 2.28
C ILE A 379 29.42 32.93 2.03
N ALA A 380 28.60 32.87 1.00
CA ALA A 380 27.51 33.81 0.74
C ALA A 380 26.17 33.09 0.75
N ASN A 381 25.12 33.79 1.18
CA ASN A 381 23.75 33.28 1.11
C ASN A 381 23.06 33.83 -0.13
N LEU A 382 22.66 32.96 -1.03
CA LEU A 382 21.92 33.26 -2.23
C LEU A 382 20.45 32.91 -2.04
N SER A 383 19.56 33.90 -2.06
CA SER A 383 18.11 33.72 -2.00
C SER A 383 17.48 34.10 -3.34
N ILE A 384 16.66 33.23 -3.88
CA ILE A 384 15.96 33.42 -5.15
C ILE A 384 14.48 33.16 -4.97
N ASN A 385 13.64 34.12 -5.43
CA ASN A 385 12.20 33.94 -5.55
C ASN A 385 11.82 34.14 -7.03
N LEU A 386 11.36 33.07 -7.69
CA LEU A 386 11.03 33.12 -9.10
C LEU A 386 9.66 32.50 -9.39
N GLU A 387 9.05 33.01 -10.45
CA GLU A 387 7.87 32.46 -11.11
C GLU A 387 8.19 32.10 -12.55
N LYS A 388 7.76 30.92 -13.00
CA LYS A 388 7.91 30.47 -14.38
C LYS A 388 6.57 30.02 -14.94
N GLU A 389 6.20 30.62 -16.05
CA GLU A 389 5.05 30.24 -16.84
C GLU A 389 5.47 30.02 -18.30
N LYS A 390 5.38 28.77 -18.78
CA LYS A 390 5.85 28.38 -20.11
C LYS A 390 7.30 28.86 -20.40
N ASN A 391 7.47 29.85 -21.27
CA ASN A 391 8.76 30.39 -21.64
C ASN A 391 9.15 31.66 -20.89
N ARG A 392 8.27 32.18 -20.05
CA ARG A 392 8.48 33.40 -19.26
C ARG A 392 8.96 33.04 -17.87
N ILE A 393 10.08 33.64 -17.47
CA ILE A 393 10.65 33.52 -16.12
C ILE A 393 10.68 34.92 -15.53
N LYS A 394 10.03 35.09 -14.38
CA LYS A 394 10.10 36.32 -13.59
C LYS A 394 10.81 36.02 -12.28
N ILE A 395 11.99 36.59 -12.06
CA ILE A 395 12.69 36.58 -10.79
C ILE A 395 12.19 37.81 -10.02
N LYS A 396 11.33 37.57 -9.02
CA LYS A 396 10.79 38.64 -8.19
C LYS A 396 11.86 39.26 -7.31
N LYS A 397 12.73 38.41 -6.76
CA LYS A 397 13.83 38.84 -5.92
C LYS A 397 14.98 37.85 -6.01
N LEU A 398 16.16 38.38 -6.24
CA LEU A 398 17.43 37.69 -6.09
C LEU A 398 18.24 38.49 -5.08
N ASN A 399 18.72 37.81 -4.03
CA ASN A 399 19.52 38.46 -2.99
C ASN A 399 20.77 37.61 -2.71
N LEU A 400 21.93 38.22 -2.87
CA LEU A 400 23.23 37.64 -2.55
C LEU A 400 23.80 38.39 -1.35
N ASN A 401 23.89 37.75 -0.20
CA ASN A 401 24.45 38.35 1.02
C ASN A 401 25.80 37.70 1.36
N GLU A 402 26.82 38.49 1.45
CA GLU A 402 28.15 38.08 1.85
C GLU A 402 28.69 39.05 2.91
N LYS A 403 28.80 38.59 4.15
CA LYS A 403 29.23 39.41 5.31
C LYS A 403 28.45 40.75 5.37
N SER A 404 29.13 41.88 5.05
CA SER A 404 28.55 43.20 5.00
C SER A 404 28.02 43.63 3.63
N ASN A 405 28.31 42.83 2.58
CA ASN A 405 27.90 43.13 1.21
C ASN A 405 26.55 42.47 0.90
N SER A 406 25.64 43.22 0.33
CA SER A 406 24.34 42.73 -0.13
C SER A 406 24.10 43.20 -1.56
N ILE A 407 23.80 42.31 -2.47
CA ILE A 407 23.40 42.59 -3.84
C ILE A 407 21.96 42.11 -3.99
N ILE A 408 21.09 43.05 -4.34
CA ILE A 408 19.68 42.80 -4.55
C ILE A 408 19.33 43.14 -5.98
N ALA A 409 18.67 42.20 -6.67
CA ALA A 409 18.04 42.44 -7.97
C ALA A 409 16.57 42.06 -7.88
N GLU A 410 15.70 42.92 -8.37
CA GLU A 410 14.24 42.71 -8.26
C GLU A 410 13.62 42.82 -9.67
N ASP A 411 12.48 42.12 -9.84
CA ASP A 411 11.66 42.17 -11.05
C ASP A 411 12.40 41.86 -12.36
N LEU A 412 13.37 40.93 -12.34
CA LEU A 412 14.03 40.47 -13.56
C LEU A 412 13.08 39.62 -14.38
N GLU A 413 12.90 39.96 -15.65
CA GLU A 413 12.01 39.25 -16.54
C GLU A 413 12.74 38.71 -17.75
N PHE A 414 12.58 37.41 -18.03
CA PHE A 414 13.19 36.70 -19.14
C PHE A 414 12.15 36.06 -20.03
N ASN A 415 12.37 36.03 -21.32
CA ASN A 415 11.63 35.23 -22.29
C ASN A 415 12.63 34.45 -23.16
N LYS A 416 12.56 33.12 -23.12
CA LYS A 416 13.50 32.24 -23.84
C LYS A 416 14.96 32.67 -23.67
N GLU A 417 15.40 32.82 -22.43
CA GLU A 417 16.78 33.22 -22.06
C GLU A 417 17.19 34.67 -22.39
N LYS A 418 16.33 35.47 -23.02
CA LYS A 418 16.58 36.90 -23.25
C LYS A 418 16.00 37.73 -22.12
N LEU A 419 16.84 38.58 -21.52
CA LEU A 419 16.41 39.55 -20.51
C LEU A 419 15.50 40.59 -21.19
N LEU A 420 14.30 40.79 -20.68
CA LEU A 420 13.33 41.76 -21.18
C LEU A 420 13.32 43.03 -20.35
N SER A 421 13.42 42.92 -19.03
CA SER A 421 13.40 44.05 -18.09
C SER A 421 14.24 43.77 -16.86
N LEU A 422 14.78 44.82 -16.27
CA LEU A 422 15.48 44.86 -15.00
C LEU A 422 14.99 46.13 -14.28
N LYS A 423 14.55 45.96 -13.02
CA LYS A 423 14.24 47.08 -12.12
C LYS A 423 15.14 47.00 -10.90
#